data_e366e9ae1df6c32c1cb343e36a2307af
#
_entry.id   e366e9ae1df6c32c1cb343e36a2307af
#
_cell.length_a   1.000
_cell.length_b   1.000
_cell.length_c   1.000
_cell.angle_alpha   90.00
_cell.angle_beta   90.00
_cell.angle_gamma   90.00
#
_symmetry.space_group_name_H-M   'P 1'
#
loop_
_entity.id
_entity.type
_entity.pdbx_description
1 polymer ?
#
loop_
_entity_poly.entity_id
_entity_poly.type
_entity_poly.pdbx_seq_one_letter_code
_entity_poly.pdbx_strand_id
1 'polypeptide(L)'
;MARRLHKAGCTVRLIIDAAAGQWIEEVDAALLGADWIDRKGFVNKTGSLALSKLALLEQKPVYVIGDTMRIRKEIFPASCLPTADPTEVLKQRELGLAVESHFYERISWNASHVLVTEGHSLSPKRCRSFR
;
A
#
# COMPACT_ATOMS: atom_id res chain seq x y z
N MET A 1 -9.09 4.01 12.69
CA MET A 1 -9.64 2.68 12.31
C MET A 1 -9.63 1.70 13.50
N ALA A 2 -8.51 1.38 14.13
CA ALA A 2 -8.40 0.36 15.19
C ALA A 2 -9.47 0.48 16.32
N ARG A 3 -9.66 1.69 16.88
CA ARG A 3 -10.69 1.93 17.92
C ARG A 3 -12.13 1.61 17.44
N ARG A 4 -12.43 1.83 16.16
CA ARG A 4 -13.77 1.55 15.60
C ARG A 4 -14.00 0.05 15.47
N LEU A 5 -12.99 -0.69 15.00
CA LEU A 5 -13.04 -2.15 14.90
C LEU A 5 -13.18 -2.80 16.29
N HIS A 6 -12.39 -2.33 17.25
CA HIS A 6 -12.49 -2.80 18.65
C HIS A 6 -13.88 -2.57 19.22
N LYS A 7 -14.46 -1.36 19.05
CA LYS A 7 -15.84 -1.08 19.49
C LYS A 7 -16.90 -1.92 18.78
N ALA A 8 -16.61 -2.39 17.56
CA ALA A 8 -17.46 -3.30 16.81
C ALA A 8 -17.31 -4.78 17.21
N GLY A 9 -16.53 -5.08 18.28
CA GLY A 9 -16.34 -6.44 18.78
C GLY A 9 -15.21 -7.23 18.13
N CYS A 10 -14.41 -6.61 17.22
CA CYS A 10 -13.26 -7.28 16.64
C CYS A 10 -12.11 -7.36 17.63
N THR A 11 -11.37 -8.47 17.62
CA THR A 11 -10.05 -8.55 18.27
C THR A 11 -9.06 -7.73 17.46
N VAL A 12 -8.47 -6.71 18.07
CA VAL A 12 -7.58 -5.76 17.39
C VAL A 12 -6.23 -5.72 18.09
N ARG A 13 -5.16 -5.91 17.30
CA ARG A 13 -3.78 -5.66 17.70
C ARG A 13 -3.26 -4.46 16.94
N LEU A 14 -2.84 -3.42 17.64
CA LEU A 14 -2.20 -2.24 17.05
C LEU A 14 -0.70 -2.38 17.19
N ILE A 15 0.01 -2.32 16.09
CA ILE A 15 1.47 -2.43 16.00
C ILE A 15 2.04 -1.23 15.26
N ILE A 16 3.34 -1.00 15.37
CA ILE A 16 4.07 -0.07 14.50
C ILE A 16 4.37 -0.75 13.17
N ASP A 17 4.50 0.03 12.09
CA ASP A 17 4.69 -0.51 10.73
C ASP A 17 5.95 -1.40 10.62
N ALA A 18 7.03 -1.03 11.31
CA ALA A 18 8.27 -1.81 11.34
C ALA A 18 8.12 -3.21 11.96
N ALA A 19 7.06 -3.45 12.75
CA ALA A 19 6.77 -4.75 13.35
C ALA A 19 5.97 -5.68 12.42
N ALA A 20 5.56 -5.22 11.23
CA ALA A 20 4.73 -6.00 10.31
C ALA A 20 5.36 -7.37 9.98
N GLY A 21 6.70 -7.44 9.85
CA GLY A 21 7.42 -8.69 9.58
C GLY A 21 7.24 -9.77 10.65
N GLN A 22 7.00 -9.38 11.91
CA GLN A 22 6.76 -10.34 13.00
C GLN A 22 5.38 -10.99 12.96
N TRP A 23 4.42 -10.36 12.28
CA TRP A 23 3.02 -10.75 12.31
C TRP A 23 2.48 -11.24 10.99
N ILE A 24 3.24 -11.07 9.89
CA ILE A 24 2.75 -11.41 8.55
C ILE A 24 2.46 -12.90 8.39
N GLU A 25 3.19 -13.76 9.09
CA GLU A 25 2.97 -15.21 9.08
C GLU A 25 1.65 -15.60 9.75
N GLU A 26 1.25 -14.85 10.80
CA GLU A 26 0.05 -15.14 11.60
C GLU A 26 -1.26 -14.66 10.96
N VAL A 27 -1.20 -13.85 9.91
CA VAL A 27 -2.41 -13.33 9.25
C VAL A 27 -2.78 -14.16 8.03
N ASP A 28 -4.08 -14.17 7.71
CA ASP A 28 -4.60 -14.84 6.52
C ASP A 28 -4.43 -13.99 5.26
N ALA A 29 -4.41 -12.65 5.41
CA ALA A 29 -4.32 -11.71 4.31
C ALA A 29 -3.85 -10.33 4.79
N ALA A 30 -3.28 -9.56 3.87
CA ALA A 30 -3.04 -8.12 4.04
C ALA A 30 -4.10 -7.30 3.30
N LEU A 31 -4.48 -6.16 3.88
CA LEU A 31 -5.40 -5.21 3.26
C LEU A 31 -4.68 -3.88 3.03
N LEU A 32 -4.68 -3.40 1.81
CA LEU A 32 -4.12 -2.11 1.42
C LEU A 32 -5.18 -1.26 0.74
N GLY A 33 -5.10 0.05 0.95
CA GLY A 33 -5.83 1.01 0.13
C GLY A 33 -5.12 1.27 -1.19
N ALA A 34 -5.76 2.05 -2.09
CA ALA A 34 -5.14 2.59 -3.28
C ALA A 34 -5.66 3.99 -3.55
N ASP A 35 -4.75 4.94 -3.80
CA ASP A 35 -5.07 6.32 -4.18
C ASP A 35 -5.05 6.53 -5.69
N TRP A 36 -4.36 5.67 -6.41
CA TRP A 36 -4.33 5.58 -7.87
C TRP A 36 -4.16 4.14 -8.29
N ILE A 37 -4.85 3.71 -9.32
CA ILE A 37 -4.81 2.34 -9.85
C ILE A 37 -4.63 2.42 -11.36
N ASP A 38 -3.64 1.74 -11.90
CA ASP A 38 -3.42 1.62 -13.34
C ASP A 38 -2.96 0.21 -13.75
N ARG A 39 -2.76 -0.01 -15.05
CA ARG A 39 -2.38 -1.33 -15.59
C ARG A 39 -1.02 -1.85 -15.10
N LYS A 40 -0.15 -1.01 -14.54
CA LYS A 40 1.17 -1.42 -14.05
C LYS A 40 1.21 -1.63 -12.54
N GLY A 41 0.25 -1.05 -11.79
CA GLY A 41 0.26 -1.12 -10.34
C GLY A 41 -0.72 -0.15 -9.70
N PHE A 42 -0.43 0.21 -8.48
CA PHE A 42 -1.19 1.19 -7.72
C PHE A 42 -0.26 2.09 -6.91
N VAL A 43 -0.77 3.23 -6.49
CA VAL A 43 -0.11 4.16 -5.58
C VAL A 43 -0.84 4.13 -4.25
N ASN A 44 -0.09 4.04 -3.18
CA ASN A 44 -0.62 4.11 -1.81
C ASN A 44 0.43 4.71 -0.87
N LYS A 45 0.06 4.89 0.39
CA LYS A 45 0.95 5.40 1.44
C LYS A 45 2.20 4.54 1.59
N THR A 46 3.31 5.20 1.92
CA THR A 46 4.61 4.58 2.24
C THR A 46 4.43 3.49 3.31
N GLY A 47 5.12 2.38 3.13
CA GLY A 47 4.96 1.14 3.90
C GLY A 47 4.17 0.05 3.18
N SER A 48 3.34 0.41 2.20
CA SER A 48 2.52 -0.54 1.42
C SER A 48 3.37 -1.47 0.57
N LEU A 49 4.49 -0.97 -0.02
CA LEU A 49 5.42 -1.79 -0.79
C LEU A 49 6.11 -2.84 0.08
N ALA A 50 6.55 -2.44 1.28
CA ALA A 50 7.17 -3.35 2.23
C ALA A 50 6.19 -4.46 2.63
N LEU A 51 4.96 -4.11 3.03
CA LEU A 51 3.94 -5.06 3.39
C LEU A 51 3.56 -5.98 2.21
N SER A 52 3.46 -5.44 1.00
CA SER A 52 3.20 -6.21 -0.22
C SER A 52 4.30 -7.24 -0.51
N LYS A 53 5.56 -6.86 -0.30
CA LYS A 53 6.71 -7.78 -0.47
C LYS A 53 6.74 -8.86 0.59
N LEU A 54 6.50 -8.51 1.86
CA LEU A 54 6.41 -9.47 2.96
C LEU A 54 5.29 -10.48 2.72
N ALA A 55 4.10 -10.01 2.36
CA ALA A 55 2.97 -10.89 2.04
C ALA A 55 3.27 -11.83 0.87
N LEU A 56 3.97 -11.34 -0.16
CA LEU A 56 4.38 -12.20 -1.29
C LEU A 56 5.35 -13.30 -0.86
N LEU A 57 6.33 -12.98 -0.01
CA LEU A 57 7.29 -13.96 0.53
C LEU A 57 6.58 -15.04 1.35
N GLU A 58 5.62 -14.63 2.19
CA GLU A 58 4.83 -15.54 3.04
C GLU A 58 3.62 -16.14 2.30
N GLN A 59 3.53 -15.98 0.98
CA GLN A 59 2.46 -16.50 0.13
C GLN A 59 1.05 -16.08 0.59
N LYS A 60 0.94 -14.90 1.24
CA LYS A 60 -0.34 -14.35 1.70
C LYS A 60 -0.95 -13.46 0.62
N PRO A 61 -2.27 -13.51 0.42
CA PRO A 61 -2.95 -12.59 -0.49
C PRO A 61 -2.94 -11.16 0.05
N VAL A 62 -2.81 -10.20 -0.85
CA VAL A 62 -2.95 -8.77 -0.57
C VAL A 62 -4.18 -8.25 -1.29
N TYR A 63 -5.20 -7.91 -0.54
CA TYR A 63 -6.39 -7.26 -1.09
C TYR A 63 -6.17 -5.76 -1.18
N VAL A 64 -6.11 -5.26 -2.40
CA VAL A 64 -5.98 -3.83 -2.70
C VAL A 64 -7.38 -3.26 -2.89
N ILE A 65 -7.81 -2.43 -1.95
CA ILE A 65 -9.17 -1.88 -1.92
C ILE A 65 -9.15 -0.47 -2.49
N GLY A 66 -9.89 -0.27 -3.56
CA GLY A 66 -10.05 1.04 -4.19
C GLY A 66 -11.39 1.13 -4.92
N ASP A 67 -11.94 2.34 -4.99
CA ASP A 67 -13.13 2.58 -5.80
C ASP A 67 -12.77 2.65 -7.30
N THR A 68 -13.76 2.46 -8.16
CA THR A 68 -13.58 2.48 -9.61
C THR A 68 -13.15 3.86 -10.13
N MET A 69 -13.43 4.92 -9.38
CA MET A 69 -12.99 6.28 -9.74
C MET A 69 -11.48 6.48 -9.62
N ARG A 70 -10.78 5.58 -8.93
CA ARG A 70 -9.32 5.61 -8.80
C ARG A 70 -8.61 4.87 -9.93
N ILE A 71 -9.35 4.13 -10.75
CA ILE A 71 -8.82 3.43 -11.92
C ILE A 71 -8.55 4.42 -13.04
N ARG A 72 -7.32 4.42 -13.55
CA ARG A 72 -6.85 5.33 -14.60
C ARG A 72 -6.24 4.56 -15.76
N LYS A 73 -6.43 5.08 -16.97
CA LYS A 73 -5.73 4.60 -18.18
C LYS A 73 -4.25 5.01 -18.16
N GLU A 74 -3.99 6.20 -17.68
CA GLU A 74 -2.66 6.78 -17.60
C GLU A 74 -1.86 6.09 -16.47
N ILE A 75 -0.59 5.81 -16.77
CA ILE A 75 0.35 5.32 -15.76
C ILE A 75 0.79 6.51 -14.90
N PHE A 76 0.66 6.38 -13.60
CA PHE A 76 1.15 7.40 -12.68
C PHE A 76 2.66 7.59 -12.84
N PRO A 77 3.15 8.80 -13.18
CA PRO A 77 4.58 9.04 -13.31
C PRO A 77 5.26 8.98 -11.93
N ALA A 78 6.32 8.19 -11.79
CA ALA A 78 7.04 8.09 -10.52
C ALA A 78 7.60 9.45 -10.05
N SER A 79 7.96 10.34 -10.99
CA SER A 79 8.41 11.71 -10.72
C SER A 79 7.34 12.63 -10.13
N CYS A 80 6.07 12.24 -10.17
CA CYS A 80 4.95 13.01 -9.63
C CYS A 80 4.53 12.54 -8.23
N LEU A 81 5.25 11.59 -7.62
CA LEU A 81 4.97 11.20 -6.23
C LEU A 81 5.29 12.38 -5.30
N PRO A 82 4.32 12.81 -4.47
CA PRO A 82 4.55 13.89 -3.54
C PRO A 82 5.64 13.50 -2.53
N THR A 83 6.63 14.37 -2.37
CA THR A 83 7.59 14.26 -1.27
C THR A 83 7.00 14.86 -0.01
N ALA A 84 7.32 14.30 1.13
CA ALA A 84 7.02 14.88 2.43
C ALA A 84 8.09 15.90 2.81
N ASP A 85 7.79 16.74 3.80
CA ASP A 85 8.79 17.66 4.34
C ASP A 85 9.91 16.86 5.03
N PRO A 86 11.18 16.99 4.62
CA PRO A 86 12.29 16.31 5.26
C PRO A 86 12.40 16.57 6.78
N THR A 87 11.86 17.68 7.27
CA THR A 87 11.84 18.00 8.71
C THR A 87 10.99 17.07 9.55
N GLU A 88 10.10 16.29 8.93
CA GLU A 88 9.35 15.22 9.60
C GLU A 88 10.26 14.05 10.01
N VAL A 89 11.37 13.84 9.28
CA VAL A 89 12.36 12.80 9.59
C VAL A 89 13.48 13.38 10.47
N LEU A 90 13.99 14.54 10.10
CA LEU A 90 15.08 15.21 10.84
C LEU A 90 14.78 16.69 11.01
N LYS A 91 14.55 17.13 12.25
CA LYS A 91 14.16 18.52 12.58
C LYS A 91 15.20 19.57 12.21
N GLN A 92 16.48 19.22 12.29
CA GLN A 92 17.57 20.11 11.93
C GLN A 92 18.34 19.57 10.75
N ARG A 93 18.50 20.38 9.71
CA ARG A 93 19.30 19.99 8.53
C ARG A 93 20.79 20.02 8.90
N GLU A 94 21.48 18.96 8.56
CA GLU A 94 22.93 18.86 8.63
C GLU A 94 23.55 18.98 7.25
N LEU A 95 24.65 19.72 7.14
CA LEU A 95 25.34 19.92 5.86
C LEU A 95 25.90 18.57 5.36
N GLY A 96 25.58 18.23 4.11
CA GLY A 96 26.02 16.99 3.48
C GLY A 96 25.17 15.75 3.83
N LEU A 97 24.12 15.87 4.65
CA LEU A 97 23.17 14.81 4.92
C LEU A 97 21.94 14.94 4.03
N ALA A 98 21.72 13.96 3.14
CA ALA A 98 20.50 13.86 2.36
C ALA A 98 19.39 13.23 3.22
N VAL A 99 18.26 13.93 3.33
CA VAL A 99 17.07 13.45 4.04
C VAL A 99 15.93 13.35 3.03
N GLU A 100 15.39 12.15 2.86
CA GLU A 100 14.27 11.89 1.98
C GLU A 100 13.05 11.44 2.79
N SER A 101 11.91 11.98 2.46
CA SER A 101 10.62 11.56 3.02
C SER A 101 9.57 11.53 1.92
N HIS A 102 8.84 10.42 1.84
CA HIS A 102 7.81 10.20 0.85
C HIS A 102 6.52 9.76 1.53
N PHE A 103 5.41 10.44 1.23
CA PHE A 103 4.09 10.02 1.73
C PHE A 103 3.50 8.87 0.96
N TYR A 104 3.87 8.74 -0.31
CA TYR A 104 3.31 7.77 -1.23
C TYR A 104 4.41 7.02 -1.94
N GLU A 105 4.08 5.80 -2.33
CA GLU A 105 4.95 4.95 -3.12
C GLU A 105 4.13 4.20 -4.18
N ARG A 106 4.82 3.79 -5.23
CA ARG A 106 4.24 3.01 -6.30
C ARG A 106 4.53 1.54 -6.09
N ILE A 107 3.48 0.72 -6.15
CA ILE A 107 3.54 -0.73 -6.00
C ILE A 107 3.16 -1.37 -7.34
N SER A 108 4.07 -2.16 -7.92
CA SER A 108 3.77 -2.93 -9.13
C SER A 108 2.89 -4.14 -8.80
N TRP A 109 1.96 -4.47 -9.71
CA TRP A 109 1.17 -5.69 -9.56
C TRP A 109 2.05 -6.93 -9.48
N ASN A 110 1.80 -7.80 -8.52
CA ASN A 110 2.41 -9.12 -8.37
C ASN A 110 1.34 -10.21 -8.17
N ALA A 111 1.78 -11.46 -8.00
CA ALA A 111 0.88 -12.61 -7.94
C ALA A 111 0.01 -12.65 -6.66
N SER A 112 0.44 -12.00 -5.58
CA SER A 112 -0.30 -11.96 -4.31
C SER A 112 -1.44 -10.93 -4.29
N HIS A 113 -1.45 -9.97 -5.23
CA HIS A 113 -2.45 -8.90 -5.24
C HIS A 113 -3.80 -9.35 -5.79
N VAL A 114 -4.85 -8.87 -5.16
CA VAL A 114 -6.24 -8.95 -5.63
C VAL A 114 -6.85 -7.57 -5.51
N LEU A 115 -7.22 -6.93 -6.62
CA LEU A 115 -7.93 -5.66 -6.59
C LEU A 115 -9.40 -5.90 -6.26
N VAL A 116 -9.90 -5.19 -5.27
CA VAL A 116 -11.32 -5.21 -4.84
C VAL A 116 -11.91 -3.83 -5.04
N THR A 117 -12.99 -3.76 -5.79
CA THR A 117 -13.78 -2.54 -6.03
C THR A 117 -15.24 -2.77 -5.64
N GLU A 118 -16.10 -1.76 -5.78
CA GLU A 118 -17.50 -1.78 -5.33
C GLU A 118 -18.36 -2.91 -5.92
N GLY A 119 -17.95 -3.53 -6.98
CA GLY A 119 -18.74 -4.58 -7.62
C GLY A 119 -17.95 -5.80 -8.05
N HIS A 120 -16.63 -5.74 -7.98
CA HIS A 120 -15.79 -6.78 -8.57
C HIS A 120 -14.50 -7.02 -7.76
N SER A 121 -14.05 -8.27 -7.76
CA SER A 121 -12.68 -8.61 -7.42
C SER A 121 -11.92 -9.00 -8.69
N LEU A 122 -10.74 -8.42 -8.89
CA LEU A 122 -9.95 -8.59 -10.10
C LEU A 122 -8.56 -9.15 -9.76
N SER A 123 -8.18 -10.22 -10.45
CA SER A 123 -6.81 -10.73 -10.39
C SER A 123 -5.82 -9.77 -11.07
N PRO A 124 -4.50 -9.82 -10.75
CA PRO A 124 -3.49 -8.97 -11.36
C PRO A 124 -3.44 -9.06 -12.89
N LYS A 125 -3.75 -10.22 -13.45
CA LYS A 125 -3.84 -10.41 -14.91
C LYS A 125 -4.93 -9.52 -15.52
N ARG A 126 -6.08 -9.41 -14.87
CA ARG A 126 -7.19 -8.54 -15.29
C ARG A 126 -6.87 -7.06 -15.07
N CYS A 127 -6.17 -6.72 -13.98
CA CYS A 127 -5.74 -5.34 -13.75
C CYS A 127 -4.82 -4.83 -14.87
N ARG A 128 -3.96 -5.69 -15.43
CA ARG A 128 -3.06 -5.33 -16.54
C ARG A 128 -3.79 -5.09 -17.87
N SER A 129 -5.04 -5.49 -18.00
CA SER A 129 -5.87 -5.30 -19.21
C SER A 129 -6.72 -4.03 -19.17
N PHE A 130 -6.59 -3.15 -18.18
CA PHE A 130 -7.25 -1.85 -18.18
C PHE A 130 -6.78 -1.03 -19.40
N ARG A 131 -7.73 -0.72 -20.31
CA ARG A 131 -7.54 0.07 -21.53
C ARG A 131 -8.20 1.44 -21.39
#